data_8e86e63575529a09b7b88e027f5c38bb
#
_entry.id   8e86e63575529a09b7b88e027f5c38bb
#
_cell.length_a   1.000
_cell.length_b   1.000
_cell.length_c   1.000
_cell.angle_alpha   90.00
_cell.angle_beta   90.00
_cell.angle_gamma   90.00
#
_symmetry.space_group_name_H-M   'P 1'
#
loop_
_entity.id
_entity.type
_entity.pdbx_description
1 polymer ?
#
loop_
_entity_poly.entity_id
_entity_poly.type
_entity_poly.pdbx_seq_one_letter_code
_entity_poly.pdbx_strand_id
1 'polypeptide(L)'
;VEYSNAGKPVVFLEQDVDYPMGKREDRWWAAYASGGTVYLPLVMVDSGHQISSGSKADFKAAYRTLVDAELTRPPQAQIEAYARQVGTKMRVYARVINAAGQPLSTARNDATLYALIWEDARVGVTGRIVRAAPWTGISPEVASGGEFTATLETANLTSVNWNALHAVVFADYRPGTGSAYDMLQGALAKPAALTADPDSVTVALDANTLEDRGVSVRLVGPYVLSWTAVADVPWVSVTPDSGPISVQPTIEVRSGMLSPGWQHGAVTFTASSEDGLSVAQTIAVSAFSGPRVV
;
A
#
# COMPACT_ATOMS: atom_id res chain seq x y z
N VAL A 1 -15.95 1.23 -14.29
CA VAL A 1 -16.64 -0.09 -14.24
C VAL A 1 -15.96 -1.07 -15.17
N GLU A 2 -15.79 -0.77 -16.47
CA GLU A 2 -15.25 -1.70 -17.46
C GLU A 2 -13.83 -2.18 -17.15
N TYR A 3 -12.90 -1.26 -16.85
CA TYR A 3 -11.53 -1.62 -16.48
C TYR A 3 -11.46 -2.37 -15.15
N SER A 4 -12.25 -1.98 -14.16
CA SER A 4 -12.34 -2.70 -12.87
C SER A 4 -12.86 -4.13 -13.07
N ASN A 5 -13.90 -4.31 -13.90
CA ASN A 5 -14.44 -5.64 -14.21
C ASN A 5 -13.45 -6.52 -14.98
N ALA A 6 -12.56 -5.89 -15.75
CA ALA A 6 -11.49 -6.58 -16.48
C ALA A 6 -10.21 -6.79 -15.62
N GLY A 7 -10.24 -6.47 -14.34
CA GLY A 7 -9.08 -6.59 -13.43
C GLY A 7 -7.91 -5.67 -13.80
N LYS A 8 -8.15 -4.60 -14.57
CA LYS A 8 -7.11 -3.63 -14.92
C LYS A 8 -6.78 -2.72 -13.73
N PRO A 9 -5.51 -2.35 -13.51
CA PRO A 9 -5.08 -1.51 -12.40
C PRO A 9 -5.43 -0.02 -12.64
N VAL A 10 -6.71 0.28 -12.75
CA VAL A 10 -7.23 1.63 -13.00
C VAL A 10 -8.15 2.05 -11.88
N VAL A 11 -7.88 3.19 -11.28
CA VAL A 11 -8.76 3.85 -10.30
C VAL A 11 -9.31 5.11 -10.94
N PHE A 12 -10.62 5.16 -11.12
CA PHE A 12 -11.32 6.35 -11.59
C PHE A 12 -11.87 7.11 -10.41
N LEU A 13 -11.53 8.38 -10.29
CA LEU A 13 -11.93 9.27 -9.21
C LEU A 13 -12.55 10.54 -9.78
N GLU A 14 -13.55 11.07 -9.09
CA GLU A 14 -14.22 12.32 -9.43
C GLU A 14 -13.88 13.39 -8.41
N GLN A 15 -13.39 14.51 -8.88
CA GLN A 15 -13.07 15.66 -8.06
C GLN A 15 -13.99 16.82 -8.41
N ASP A 16 -14.52 17.43 -7.38
CA ASP A 16 -15.28 18.67 -7.51
C ASP A 16 -14.29 19.82 -7.68
N VAL A 17 -14.48 20.62 -8.72
CA VAL A 17 -13.63 21.78 -9.04
C VAL A 17 -13.76 22.90 -8.00
N ASP A 18 -14.87 22.95 -7.28
CA ASP A 18 -15.11 23.92 -6.21
C ASP A 18 -14.49 23.51 -4.87
N TYR A 19 -13.90 22.32 -4.80
CA TYR A 19 -13.25 21.79 -3.60
C TYR A 19 -11.72 21.86 -3.75
N PRO A 20 -11.06 22.82 -3.09
CA PRO A 20 -9.61 22.98 -3.24
C PRO A 20 -8.89 21.74 -2.74
N MET A 21 -8.13 21.09 -3.62
CA MET A 21 -7.33 19.91 -3.35
C MET A 21 -5.85 20.23 -3.14
N GLY A 22 -5.56 21.50 -2.83
CA GLY A 22 -4.20 21.98 -2.56
C GLY A 22 -3.24 21.66 -3.70
N LYS A 23 -2.08 21.10 -3.37
CA LYS A 23 -1.04 20.80 -4.36
C LYS A 23 -1.51 19.93 -5.53
N ARG A 24 -2.56 19.11 -5.36
CA ARG A 24 -3.13 18.32 -6.45
C ARG A 24 -3.80 19.19 -7.50
N GLU A 25 -4.47 20.26 -7.09
CA GLU A 25 -5.04 21.25 -7.99
C GLU A 25 -3.94 22.00 -8.76
N ASP A 26 -2.84 22.37 -8.09
CA ASP A 26 -1.68 22.99 -8.75
C ASP A 26 -1.13 22.11 -9.88
N ARG A 27 -1.16 20.77 -9.72
CA ARG A 27 -0.77 19.83 -10.78
C ARG A 27 -1.65 19.92 -12.01
N TRP A 28 -2.96 20.07 -11.80
CA TRP A 28 -3.90 20.23 -12.92
C TRP A 28 -3.67 21.51 -13.68
N TRP A 29 -3.54 22.60 -12.95
CA TRP A 29 -3.25 23.89 -13.56
C TRP A 29 -1.91 23.85 -14.32
N ALA A 30 -0.87 23.28 -13.75
CA ALA A 30 0.41 23.14 -14.38
C ALA A 30 0.35 22.28 -15.65
N ALA A 31 -0.37 21.17 -15.62
CA ALA A 31 -0.47 20.25 -16.75
C ALA A 31 -1.34 20.79 -17.89
N TYR A 32 -2.36 21.58 -17.57
CA TYR A 32 -3.39 21.98 -18.53
C TYR A 32 -3.41 23.46 -18.88
N ALA A 33 -3.10 24.35 -17.96
CA ALA A 33 -3.49 25.74 -18.05
C ALA A 33 -2.46 26.68 -18.64
N SER A 34 -1.74 26.30 -19.67
CA SER A 34 -0.89 27.27 -20.40
C SER A 34 -1.68 28.46 -21.00
N GLY A 35 -3.00 28.48 -20.88
CA GLY A 35 -3.87 29.52 -21.44
C GLY A 35 -5.02 30.00 -20.53
N GLY A 36 -5.12 29.56 -19.29
CA GLY A 36 -6.06 30.11 -18.32
C GLY A 36 -7.53 29.65 -18.43
N THR A 37 -7.91 28.82 -19.40
CA THR A 37 -9.28 28.33 -19.55
C THR A 37 -9.35 26.81 -19.49
N VAL A 38 -10.12 26.29 -18.52
CA VAL A 38 -10.41 24.86 -18.40
C VAL A 38 -11.79 24.57 -18.96
N TYR A 39 -11.87 23.62 -19.89
CA TYR A 39 -13.15 23.14 -20.41
C TYR A 39 -13.51 21.80 -19.74
N LEU A 40 -14.68 21.76 -19.14
CA LEU A 40 -15.21 20.54 -18.51
C LEU A 40 -15.98 19.67 -19.52
N PRO A 41 -15.99 18.34 -19.33
CA PRO A 41 -15.23 17.61 -18.33
C PRO A 41 -13.74 17.62 -18.63
N LEU A 42 -12.91 17.76 -17.57
CA LEU A 42 -11.46 17.58 -17.64
C LEU A 42 -11.11 16.19 -17.12
N VAL A 43 -10.48 15.39 -17.94
CA VAL A 43 -9.97 14.06 -17.58
C VAL A 43 -8.45 14.07 -17.65
N MET A 44 -7.83 13.67 -16.57
CA MET A 44 -6.38 13.56 -16.45
C MET A 44 -6.03 12.13 -16.08
N VAL A 45 -5.13 11.54 -16.84
CA VAL A 45 -4.58 10.21 -16.56
C VAL A 45 -3.10 10.39 -16.19
N ASP A 46 -2.65 9.64 -15.21
CA ASP A 46 -1.27 9.64 -14.71
C ASP A 46 -0.72 11.05 -14.44
N SER A 47 -1.39 11.75 -13.53
CA SER A 47 -1.01 13.11 -13.08
C SER A 47 -0.98 14.17 -14.18
N GLY A 48 -1.63 13.91 -15.32
CA GLY A 48 -1.69 14.82 -16.45
C GLY A 48 -0.71 14.49 -17.57
N HIS A 49 -0.11 13.32 -17.55
CA HIS A 49 0.66 12.82 -18.69
C HIS A 49 -0.26 12.68 -19.92
N GLN A 50 -1.51 12.22 -19.73
CA GLN A 50 -2.54 12.27 -20.75
C GLN A 50 -3.71 13.13 -20.27
N ILE A 51 -4.25 13.95 -21.16
CA ILE A 51 -5.33 14.90 -20.84
C ILE A 51 -6.40 14.90 -21.93
N SER A 52 -7.66 14.99 -21.52
CA SER A 52 -8.77 15.30 -22.37
C SER A 52 -9.66 16.37 -21.71
N SER A 53 -10.01 17.40 -22.44
CA SER A 53 -10.89 18.46 -21.94
C SER A 53 -12.01 18.77 -22.91
N GLY A 54 -13.11 19.29 -22.37
CA GLY A 54 -14.28 19.73 -23.13
C GLY A 54 -15.05 18.59 -23.80
N SER A 55 -16.03 18.94 -24.59
CA SER A 55 -16.95 17.99 -25.24
C SER A 55 -16.24 17.07 -26.24
N LYS A 56 -16.66 15.82 -26.27
CA LYS A 56 -16.21 14.79 -27.22
C LYS A 56 -17.42 14.17 -27.91
N ALA A 57 -17.25 13.79 -29.17
CA ALA A 57 -18.28 13.05 -29.91
C ALA A 57 -18.55 11.67 -29.28
N ASP A 58 -17.49 11.00 -28.81
CA ASP A 58 -17.55 9.74 -28.06
C ASP A 58 -16.58 9.84 -26.87
N PHE A 59 -17.10 10.13 -25.69
CA PHE A 59 -16.31 10.22 -24.44
C PHE A 59 -15.69 8.88 -24.07
N LYS A 60 -16.41 7.78 -24.29
CA LYS A 60 -15.91 6.44 -23.94
C LYS A 60 -14.68 6.08 -24.77
N ALA A 61 -14.74 6.27 -26.07
CA ALA A 61 -13.61 6.01 -26.97
C ALA A 61 -12.43 6.93 -26.65
N ALA A 62 -12.67 8.23 -26.45
CA ALA A 62 -11.64 9.20 -26.12
C ALA A 62 -10.90 8.84 -24.81
N TYR A 63 -11.63 8.52 -23.73
CA TYR A 63 -11.03 8.21 -22.44
C TYR A 63 -10.33 6.85 -22.43
N ARG A 64 -10.85 5.86 -23.16
CA ARG A 64 -10.18 4.58 -23.35
C ARG A 64 -8.82 4.74 -24.00
N THR A 65 -8.72 5.53 -25.05
CA THR A 65 -7.45 5.79 -25.73
C THR A 65 -6.38 6.31 -24.77
N LEU A 66 -6.74 7.24 -23.87
CA LEU A 66 -5.82 7.78 -22.88
C LEU A 66 -5.38 6.72 -21.87
N VAL A 67 -6.34 5.97 -21.30
CA VAL A 67 -6.06 4.97 -20.26
C VAL A 67 -5.29 3.78 -20.85
N ASP A 68 -5.65 3.31 -22.05
CA ASP A 68 -4.96 2.20 -22.70
C ASP A 68 -3.51 2.55 -23.05
N ALA A 69 -3.24 3.81 -23.43
CA ALA A 69 -1.88 4.29 -23.64
C ALA A 69 -1.04 4.22 -22.34
N GLU A 70 -1.60 4.69 -21.22
CA GLU A 70 -0.90 4.65 -19.92
C GLU A 70 -0.70 3.24 -19.38
N LEU A 71 -1.65 2.33 -19.62
CA LEU A 71 -1.52 0.92 -19.21
C LEU A 71 -0.36 0.17 -19.91
N THR A 72 0.18 0.71 -20.99
CA THR A 72 1.36 0.13 -21.66
C THR A 72 2.69 0.58 -21.07
N ARG A 73 2.67 1.60 -20.21
CA ARG A 73 3.89 2.16 -19.61
C ARG A 73 4.39 1.26 -18.48
N PRO A 74 5.68 1.01 -18.39
CA PRO A 74 6.23 0.28 -17.25
C PRO A 74 6.12 1.13 -15.97
N PRO A 75 5.87 0.51 -14.81
CA PRO A 75 5.88 1.21 -13.54
C PRO A 75 7.27 1.75 -13.24
N GLN A 76 7.34 2.97 -12.73
CA GLN A 76 8.58 3.65 -12.35
C GLN A 76 8.78 3.70 -10.82
N ALA A 77 7.88 3.07 -10.07
CA ALA A 77 8.01 2.86 -8.63
C ALA A 77 7.30 1.57 -8.21
N GLN A 78 7.66 1.07 -7.03
CA GLN A 78 6.82 0.12 -6.28
C GLN A 78 6.26 0.86 -5.09
N ILE A 79 4.96 0.74 -4.85
CA ILE A 79 4.27 1.42 -3.75
C ILE A 79 3.54 0.39 -2.89
N GLU A 80 3.83 0.42 -1.59
CA GLU A 80 3.07 -0.28 -0.57
C GLU A 80 2.31 0.75 0.26
N ALA A 81 1.02 0.54 0.47
CA ALA A 81 0.18 1.47 1.21
C ALA A 81 -0.78 0.75 2.14
N TYR A 82 -0.94 1.31 3.34
CA TYR A 82 -1.87 0.85 4.35
C TYR A 82 -2.63 2.04 4.93
N ALA A 83 -3.90 1.85 5.28
CA ALA A 83 -4.72 2.91 5.85
C ALA A 83 -5.49 2.44 7.08
N ARG A 84 -5.74 3.37 8.01
CA ARG A 84 -6.62 3.15 9.16
C ARG A 84 -7.34 4.43 9.55
N GLN A 85 -8.46 4.26 10.23
CA GLN A 85 -9.15 5.35 10.91
C GLN A 85 -8.44 5.69 12.22
N VAL A 86 -8.28 7.00 12.50
CA VAL A 86 -7.79 7.55 13.76
C VAL A 86 -8.73 8.69 14.18
N GLY A 87 -9.67 8.40 15.06
CA GLY A 87 -10.74 9.34 15.37
C GLY A 87 -11.54 9.71 14.13
N THR A 88 -11.55 10.98 13.76
CA THR A 88 -12.22 11.52 12.57
C THR A 88 -11.29 11.70 11.37
N LYS A 89 -10.10 11.15 11.40
CA LYS A 89 -9.09 11.24 10.34
C LYS A 89 -8.77 9.88 9.75
N MET A 90 -8.31 9.87 8.51
CA MET A 90 -7.66 8.72 7.90
C MET A 90 -6.15 8.92 7.92
N ARG A 91 -5.45 7.93 8.45
CA ARG A 91 -3.99 7.87 8.43
C ARG A 91 -3.55 6.81 7.44
N VAL A 92 -2.59 7.20 6.59
CA VAL A 92 -2.08 6.36 5.50
C VAL A 92 -0.57 6.21 5.66
N TYR A 93 -0.10 4.98 5.71
CA TYR A 93 1.31 4.61 5.73
C TYR A 93 1.72 4.20 4.31
N ALA A 94 2.72 4.85 3.77
CA ALA A 94 3.18 4.60 2.42
C ALA A 94 4.68 4.39 2.35
N ARG A 95 5.09 3.38 1.59
CA ARG A 95 6.47 3.10 1.23
C ARG A 95 6.58 3.12 -0.29
N VAL A 96 7.54 3.88 -0.80
CA VAL A 96 7.82 4.03 -2.23
C VAL A 96 9.25 3.57 -2.47
N ILE A 97 9.44 2.62 -3.38
CA ILE A 97 10.76 2.23 -3.89
C ILE A 97 10.88 2.84 -5.28
N ASN A 98 11.90 3.69 -5.45
CA ASN A 98 12.15 4.38 -6.72
C ASN A 98 12.70 3.38 -7.76
N ALA A 99 11.93 3.06 -8.80
CA ALA A 99 12.36 2.26 -9.95
C ALA A 99 12.60 3.13 -11.21
N ALA A 100 12.43 4.47 -11.10
CA ALA A 100 12.78 5.39 -12.17
C ALA A 100 14.31 5.40 -12.38
N GLY A 101 14.73 5.62 -13.61
CA GLY A 101 16.15 5.70 -13.96
C GLY A 101 16.86 6.95 -13.45
N GLN A 102 16.22 7.73 -12.55
CA GLN A 102 16.72 9.00 -12.04
C GLN A 102 16.37 9.18 -10.56
N PRO A 103 17.13 9.99 -9.82
CA PRO A 103 16.80 10.37 -8.45
C PRO A 103 15.51 11.19 -8.39
N LEU A 104 14.75 11.00 -7.30
CA LEU A 104 13.49 11.69 -7.01
C LEU A 104 13.65 12.59 -5.79
N SER A 105 13.27 13.84 -5.91
CA SER A 105 13.10 14.74 -4.77
C SER A 105 12.23 15.94 -5.12
N THR A 106 11.61 16.55 -4.10
CA THR A 106 10.88 17.81 -4.28
C THR A 106 11.78 18.91 -4.87
N ALA A 107 13.04 19.00 -4.43
CA ALA A 107 13.95 20.03 -4.88
C ALA A 107 14.39 19.87 -6.34
N ARG A 108 14.56 18.63 -6.81
CA ARG A 108 15.06 18.33 -8.15
C ARG A 108 13.98 18.37 -9.23
N ASN A 109 12.90 17.68 -8.98
CA ASN A 109 11.86 17.39 -9.97
C ASN A 109 10.45 17.44 -9.39
N ASP A 110 10.28 18.17 -8.29
CA ASP A 110 9.03 18.36 -7.57
C ASP A 110 8.30 17.04 -7.24
N ALA A 111 9.09 16.00 -6.99
CA ALA A 111 8.56 14.68 -6.65
C ALA A 111 7.71 14.75 -5.38
N THR A 112 6.50 14.23 -5.45
CA THR A 112 5.48 14.37 -4.42
C THR A 112 4.72 13.06 -4.26
N LEU A 113 4.46 12.68 -3.01
CA LEU A 113 3.62 11.55 -2.63
C LEU A 113 2.26 12.05 -2.18
N TYR A 114 1.20 11.44 -2.70
CA TYR A 114 -0.21 11.74 -2.38
C TYR A 114 -0.91 10.52 -1.84
N ALA A 115 -1.91 10.76 -0.99
CA ALA A 115 -2.98 9.82 -0.73
C ALA A 115 -4.31 10.48 -1.10
N LEU A 116 -5.01 9.97 -2.11
CA LEU A 116 -6.37 10.39 -2.41
C LEU A 116 -7.34 9.50 -1.65
N ILE A 117 -8.14 10.14 -0.80
CA ILE A 117 -9.18 9.48 -0.03
C ILE A 117 -10.50 9.77 -0.75
N TRP A 118 -11.19 8.71 -1.16
CA TRP A 118 -12.50 8.85 -1.79
C TRP A 118 -13.56 8.04 -1.07
N GLU A 119 -14.79 8.44 -1.26
CA GLU A 119 -15.97 7.76 -0.76
C GLU A 119 -16.78 7.19 -1.93
N ASP A 120 -17.13 5.93 -1.86
CA ASP A 120 -18.13 5.33 -2.75
C ASP A 120 -19.52 5.81 -2.31
N ALA A 121 -19.84 7.06 -2.66
CA ALA A 121 -21.10 7.72 -2.35
C ALA A 121 -21.67 8.34 -3.62
N ARG A 122 -22.99 8.24 -3.80
CA ARG A 122 -23.65 8.85 -4.93
C ARG A 122 -24.10 10.25 -4.55
N VAL A 123 -23.48 11.26 -5.18
CA VAL A 123 -23.92 12.65 -5.11
C VAL A 123 -24.28 13.11 -6.52
N GLY A 124 -25.58 13.23 -6.81
CA GLY A 124 -26.04 13.47 -8.17
C GLY A 124 -25.63 12.31 -9.11
N VAL A 125 -24.78 12.60 -10.08
CA VAL A 125 -24.25 11.63 -11.04
C VAL A 125 -22.88 11.05 -10.62
N THR A 126 -22.24 11.63 -9.62
CA THR A 126 -20.92 11.30 -9.12
C THR A 126 -20.96 10.08 -8.21
N GLY A 127 -20.10 9.10 -8.43
CA GLY A 127 -20.12 7.82 -7.72
C GLY A 127 -18.88 7.53 -6.89
N ARG A 128 -17.81 8.35 -7.02
CA ARG A 128 -16.53 8.19 -6.30
C ARG A 128 -15.93 9.55 -5.99
N ILE A 129 -16.39 10.14 -4.92
CA ILE A 129 -16.05 11.51 -4.57
C ILE A 129 -14.76 11.55 -3.77
N VAL A 130 -13.77 12.30 -4.21
CA VAL A 130 -12.57 12.58 -3.43
C VAL A 130 -12.91 13.49 -2.27
N ARG A 131 -12.61 13.03 -1.04
CA ARG A 131 -12.87 13.72 0.23
C ARG A 131 -11.66 14.44 0.77
N ALA A 132 -10.45 13.94 0.47
CA ALA A 132 -9.19 14.54 0.90
C ALA A 132 -8.04 14.09 -0.01
N ALA A 133 -6.99 14.92 -0.06
CA ALA A 133 -5.78 14.67 -0.83
C ALA A 133 -4.52 15.05 -0.02
N PRO A 134 -4.26 14.45 1.15
CA PRO A 134 -3.03 14.74 1.89
C PRO A 134 -1.80 14.33 1.06
N TRP A 135 -0.74 15.11 1.21
CA TRP A 135 0.48 14.94 0.44
C TRP A 135 1.73 15.29 1.24
N THR A 136 2.88 14.82 0.76
CA THR A 136 4.20 15.25 1.23
C THR A 136 5.17 15.27 0.07
N GLY A 137 6.14 16.16 0.12
CA GLY A 137 7.27 16.15 -0.81
C GLY A 137 8.21 14.98 -0.51
N ILE A 138 8.83 14.41 -1.54
CA ILE A 138 9.88 13.41 -1.36
C ILE A 138 11.17 14.12 -0.98
N SER A 139 11.59 13.95 0.27
CA SER A 139 12.81 14.54 0.85
C SER A 139 13.28 13.64 2.01
N PRO A 140 14.59 13.32 2.11
CA PRO A 140 15.69 13.68 1.21
C PRO A 140 15.55 13.06 -0.20
N GLU A 141 16.50 13.38 -1.09
CA GLU A 141 16.56 12.80 -2.43
C GLU A 141 16.70 11.27 -2.36
N VAL A 142 15.91 10.58 -3.16
CA VAL A 142 15.86 9.11 -3.24
C VAL A 142 16.46 8.66 -4.56
N ALA A 143 17.62 8.03 -4.51
CA ALA A 143 18.27 7.46 -5.67
C ALA A 143 17.43 6.33 -6.29
N SER A 144 17.72 5.96 -7.54
CA SER A 144 17.13 4.76 -8.15
C SER A 144 17.46 3.52 -7.31
N GLY A 145 16.46 2.69 -7.02
CA GLY A 145 16.54 1.56 -6.08
C GLY A 145 16.40 1.93 -4.61
N GLY A 146 16.46 3.21 -4.25
CA GLY A 146 16.25 3.68 -2.88
C GLY A 146 14.77 3.75 -2.51
N GLU A 147 14.51 3.92 -1.22
CA GLU A 147 13.14 3.98 -0.70
C GLU A 147 12.83 5.29 0.02
N PHE A 148 11.56 5.66 0.01
CA PHE A 148 10.97 6.74 0.78
C PHE A 148 9.75 6.21 1.53
N THR A 149 9.64 6.56 2.80
CA THR A 149 8.48 6.24 3.64
C THR A 149 7.84 7.50 4.18
N ALA A 150 6.52 7.51 4.25
CA ALA A 150 5.79 8.63 4.83
C ALA A 150 4.46 8.21 5.44
N THR A 151 4.10 8.86 6.53
CA THR A 151 2.76 8.82 7.10
C THR A 151 2.00 10.08 6.70
N LEU A 152 0.90 9.90 6.00
CA LEU A 152 -0.01 10.96 5.59
C LEU A 152 -1.27 10.92 6.44
N GLU A 153 -1.82 12.08 6.79
CA GLU A 153 -3.04 12.18 7.58
C GLU A 153 -3.97 13.22 6.98
N THR A 154 -5.25 12.90 6.89
CA THR A 154 -6.26 13.86 6.45
C THR A 154 -6.55 14.89 7.55
N ALA A 155 -7.11 16.02 7.19
CA ALA A 155 -7.92 16.81 8.12
C ALA A 155 -9.10 15.97 8.62
N ASN A 156 -9.89 16.52 9.57
CA ASN A 156 -11.10 15.84 10.04
C ASN A 156 -12.07 15.59 8.89
N LEU A 157 -12.43 14.34 8.69
CA LEU A 157 -13.45 13.94 7.73
C LEU A 157 -14.81 13.94 8.44
N THR A 158 -15.67 14.85 8.02
CA THR A 158 -17.02 15.00 8.56
C THR A 158 -18.05 14.54 7.52
N SER A 159 -19.17 14.00 7.98
CA SER A 159 -20.30 13.60 7.11
C SER A 159 -19.89 12.56 6.04
N VAL A 160 -19.01 11.62 6.40
CA VAL A 160 -18.55 10.52 5.53
C VAL A 160 -19.02 9.18 6.07
N ASN A 161 -19.24 8.23 5.16
CA ASN A 161 -19.44 6.83 5.53
C ASN A 161 -18.08 6.12 5.55
N TRP A 162 -17.55 5.86 6.74
CA TRP A 162 -16.24 5.22 6.93
C TRP A 162 -16.10 3.86 6.24
N ASN A 163 -17.19 3.09 6.14
CA ASN A 163 -17.18 1.79 5.46
C ASN A 163 -17.10 1.90 3.94
N ALA A 164 -17.35 3.09 3.40
CA ALA A 164 -17.28 3.38 1.97
C ALA A 164 -16.04 4.23 1.61
N LEU A 165 -15.17 4.51 2.60
CA LEU A 165 -13.93 5.23 2.35
C LEU A 165 -12.82 4.29 1.90
N HIS A 166 -12.10 4.73 0.90
CA HIS A 166 -10.93 4.07 0.34
C HIS A 166 -9.80 5.05 0.18
N ALA A 167 -8.57 4.55 0.04
CA ALA A 167 -7.41 5.36 -0.26
C ALA A 167 -6.60 4.76 -1.40
N VAL A 168 -6.09 5.61 -2.29
CA VAL A 168 -5.04 5.27 -3.25
C VAL A 168 -3.85 6.16 -2.97
N VAL A 169 -2.68 5.54 -2.90
CA VAL A 169 -1.40 6.25 -2.78
C VAL A 169 -0.72 6.23 -4.14
N PHE A 170 -0.18 7.34 -4.54
CA PHE A 170 0.66 7.44 -5.74
C PHE A 170 1.73 8.51 -5.57
N ALA A 171 2.79 8.37 -6.33
CA ALA A 171 3.84 9.37 -6.43
C ALA A 171 3.88 9.94 -7.85
N ASP A 172 4.07 11.24 -7.95
CA ASP A 172 4.30 11.92 -9.21
C ASP A 172 5.55 12.80 -9.16
N TYR A 173 6.03 13.18 -10.32
CA TYR A 173 7.18 14.06 -10.47
C TYR A 173 7.10 14.81 -11.81
N ARG A 174 7.95 15.81 -11.98
CA ARG A 174 8.09 16.54 -13.23
C ARG A 174 9.35 16.04 -13.96
N PRO A 175 9.21 15.27 -15.06
CA PRO A 175 10.35 14.61 -15.70
C PRO A 175 11.29 15.56 -16.45
N GLY A 176 10.86 16.78 -16.75
CA GLY A 176 11.62 17.75 -17.53
C GLY A 176 11.34 19.20 -17.15
N THR A 177 11.70 20.12 -18.01
CA THR A 177 11.45 21.56 -17.81
C THR A 177 10.04 22.01 -18.17
N GLY A 178 9.22 21.12 -18.76
CA GLY A 178 7.83 21.36 -19.06
C GLY A 178 6.94 21.43 -17.80
N SER A 179 5.67 21.78 -17.98
CA SER A 179 4.69 21.85 -16.91
C SER A 179 4.00 20.52 -16.60
N ALA A 180 4.12 19.53 -17.50
CA ALA A 180 3.50 18.22 -17.33
C ALA A 180 4.14 17.41 -16.20
N TYR A 181 3.30 16.76 -15.42
CA TYR A 181 3.70 15.79 -14.40
C TYR A 181 3.44 14.38 -14.90
N ASP A 182 4.19 13.46 -14.33
CA ASP A 182 4.13 12.05 -14.65
C ASP A 182 3.97 11.23 -13.37
N MET A 183 3.05 10.28 -13.38
CA MET A 183 2.84 9.37 -12.25
C MET A 183 3.83 8.22 -12.35
N LEU A 184 4.56 7.98 -11.27
CA LEU A 184 5.49 6.86 -11.17
C LEU A 184 4.77 5.52 -11.04
N GLN A 185 3.78 5.48 -10.18
CA GLN A 185 2.92 4.34 -9.88
C GLN A 185 1.84 4.75 -8.89
N GLY A 186 0.76 3.95 -8.81
CA GLY A 186 -0.29 4.04 -7.78
C GLY A 186 -0.59 2.69 -7.15
N ALA A 187 -0.99 2.68 -5.87
CA ALA A 187 -1.41 1.50 -5.14
C ALA A 187 -2.62 1.78 -4.26
N LEU A 188 -3.61 0.90 -4.26
CA LEU A 188 -4.70 0.94 -3.29
C LEU A 188 -4.15 0.62 -1.90
N ALA A 189 -4.52 1.44 -0.90
CA ALA A 189 -4.14 1.19 0.47
C ALA A 189 -4.94 0.00 1.03
N LYS A 190 -4.22 -0.93 1.65
CA LYS A 190 -4.80 -2.06 2.39
C LYS A 190 -5.16 -1.61 3.81
N PRO A 191 -6.05 -2.30 4.52
CA PRO A 191 -6.22 -2.09 5.94
C PRO A 191 -4.89 -2.26 6.68
N ALA A 192 -4.61 -1.37 7.66
CA ALA A 192 -3.41 -1.47 8.48
C ALA A 192 -3.53 -2.68 9.42
N ALA A 193 -3.02 -3.81 9.00
CA ALA A 193 -3.05 -5.10 9.69
C ALA A 193 -1.68 -5.77 9.61
N LEU A 194 -1.46 -6.76 10.49
CA LEU A 194 -0.34 -7.68 10.39
C LEU A 194 -0.84 -8.99 9.77
N THR A 195 -0.11 -9.49 8.78
CA THR A 195 -0.34 -10.81 8.19
C THR A 195 0.98 -11.60 8.16
N ALA A 196 0.87 -12.91 8.13
CA ALA A 196 2.01 -13.82 8.10
C ALA A 196 1.88 -14.82 6.94
N ASP A 197 2.99 -15.19 6.34
CA ASP A 197 3.09 -16.20 5.30
C ASP A 197 4.30 -17.11 5.61
N PRO A 198 4.08 -18.41 5.87
CA PRO A 198 2.78 -19.08 5.92
C PRO A 198 1.92 -18.65 7.12
N ASP A 199 0.61 -18.83 7.01
CA ASP A 199 -0.37 -18.56 8.08
C ASP A 199 -0.51 -19.71 9.08
N SER A 200 0.11 -20.84 8.79
CA SER A 200 0.18 -22.03 9.63
C SER A 200 1.47 -22.82 9.37
N VAL A 201 1.99 -23.51 10.36
CA VAL A 201 3.20 -24.33 10.27
C VAL A 201 2.87 -25.76 10.64
N THR A 202 3.21 -26.70 9.76
CA THR A 202 3.10 -28.15 10.03
C THR A 202 4.41 -28.84 9.74
N VAL A 203 4.98 -29.53 10.71
CA VAL A 203 6.26 -30.26 10.57
C VAL A 203 6.13 -31.70 11.03
N ALA A 204 6.81 -32.59 10.35
CA ALA A 204 7.00 -33.98 10.78
C ALA A 204 8.48 -34.19 11.13
N LEU A 205 8.74 -34.72 12.31
CA LEU A 205 10.07 -34.93 12.86
C LEU A 205 10.29 -36.42 13.11
N ASP A 206 11.51 -36.87 12.77
CA ASP A 206 11.94 -38.22 13.12
C ASP A 206 12.44 -38.25 14.59
N ALA A 207 11.74 -38.99 15.41
CA ALA A 207 12.05 -39.11 16.83
C ALA A 207 13.46 -39.67 17.11
N ASN A 208 14.08 -40.27 16.10
CA ASN A 208 15.43 -40.90 16.26
C ASN A 208 16.56 -39.90 15.93
N THR A 209 16.32 -38.86 15.15
CA THR A 209 17.38 -37.92 14.75
C THR A 209 17.51 -36.71 15.67
N LEU A 210 16.48 -36.40 16.44
CA LEU A 210 16.42 -35.23 17.32
C LEU A 210 16.80 -33.90 16.64
N GLU A 211 16.55 -33.80 15.32
CA GLU A 211 16.82 -32.59 14.57
C GLU A 211 15.69 -31.59 14.68
N ASP A 212 16.02 -30.39 15.08
CA ASP A 212 15.07 -29.25 15.10
C ASP A 212 14.73 -28.81 13.68
N ARG A 213 13.54 -28.24 13.53
CA ARG A 213 13.06 -27.75 12.22
C ARG A 213 12.69 -26.28 12.30
N GLY A 214 13.35 -25.48 11.47
CA GLY A 214 13.04 -24.07 11.27
C GLY A 214 12.14 -23.84 10.06
N VAL A 215 11.14 -22.98 10.23
CA VAL A 215 10.28 -22.47 9.15
C VAL A 215 10.34 -20.97 9.18
N SER A 216 10.85 -20.37 8.11
CA SER A 216 10.87 -18.90 7.95
C SER A 216 9.45 -18.38 7.73
N VAL A 217 9.11 -17.30 8.41
CA VAL A 217 7.82 -16.64 8.31
C VAL A 217 8.02 -15.22 7.77
N ARG A 218 7.28 -14.89 6.74
CA ARG A 218 7.23 -13.52 6.21
C ARG A 218 6.11 -12.75 6.90
N LEU A 219 6.47 -11.75 7.69
CA LEU A 219 5.52 -10.79 8.24
C LEU A 219 5.31 -9.63 7.26
N VAL A 220 4.05 -9.24 7.05
CA VAL A 220 3.66 -8.16 6.14
C VAL A 220 2.70 -7.22 6.86
N GLY A 221 3.00 -5.93 6.80
CA GLY A 221 2.19 -4.87 7.43
C GLY A 221 2.81 -3.48 7.20
N PRO A 222 2.23 -2.43 7.77
CA PRO A 222 2.79 -1.08 7.69
C PRO A 222 4.25 -1.03 8.13
N TYR A 223 5.07 -0.30 7.39
CA TYR A 223 6.51 -0.17 7.65
C TYR A 223 6.87 0.37 9.05
N VAL A 224 5.94 1.07 9.69
CA VAL A 224 6.11 1.64 11.04
C VAL A 224 6.05 0.62 12.17
N LEU A 225 5.66 -0.64 11.87
CA LEU A 225 5.49 -1.67 12.88
C LEU A 225 6.83 -2.27 13.33
N SER A 226 6.92 -2.45 14.64
CA SER A 226 7.87 -3.34 15.29
C SER A 226 7.10 -4.46 15.99
N TRP A 227 7.57 -5.68 15.90
CA TRP A 227 6.87 -6.86 16.38
C TRP A 227 7.64 -7.60 17.48
N THR A 228 6.89 -8.34 18.30
CA THR A 228 7.37 -9.34 19.24
C THR A 228 6.62 -10.64 19.02
N ALA A 229 7.26 -11.77 19.32
CA ALA A 229 6.66 -13.10 19.19
C ALA A 229 6.63 -13.83 20.52
N VAL A 230 5.53 -14.52 20.79
CA VAL A 230 5.36 -15.39 21.96
C VAL A 230 4.80 -16.72 21.50
N ALA A 231 5.51 -17.81 21.83
CA ALA A 231 5.02 -19.18 21.69
C ALA A 231 4.27 -19.58 22.96
N ASP A 232 3.16 -20.31 22.80
CA ASP A 232 2.34 -20.81 23.93
C ASP A 232 2.80 -22.18 24.45
N VAL A 233 3.77 -22.80 23.78
CA VAL A 233 4.30 -24.13 24.12
C VAL A 233 5.83 -24.12 24.16
N PRO A 234 6.47 -24.91 25.05
CA PRO A 234 7.94 -24.87 25.23
C PRO A 234 8.73 -25.49 24.06
N TRP A 235 8.11 -26.33 23.25
CA TRP A 235 8.75 -26.99 22.11
C TRP A 235 8.76 -26.12 20.85
N VAL A 236 8.23 -24.89 20.90
CA VAL A 236 8.34 -23.88 19.84
C VAL A 236 9.17 -22.71 20.34
N SER A 237 10.07 -22.21 19.51
CA SER A 237 10.75 -20.92 19.70
C SER A 237 10.72 -20.11 18.42
N VAL A 238 11.01 -18.81 18.55
CA VAL A 238 11.07 -17.87 17.43
C VAL A 238 12.39 -17.13 17.46
N THR A 239 13.08 -17.06 16.33
CA THR A 239 14.38 -16.39 16.22
C THR A 239 14.42 -15.49 14.97
N PRO A 240 14.69 -14.17 15.12
CA PRO A 240 14.65 -13.44 16.39
C PRO A 240 13.24 -13.45 16.99
N ASP A 241 13.09 -13.11 18.26
CA ASP A 241 11.79 -13.02 18.96
C ASP A 241 11.13 -11.63 18.85
N SER A 242 11.83 -10.68 18.24
CA SER A 242 11.38 -9.31 18.03
C SER A 242 12.15 -8.62 16.91
N GLY A 243 11.57 -7.56 16.34
CA GLY A 243 12.22 -6.76 15.30
C GLY A 243 11.27 -5.80 14.58
N PRO A 244 11.80 -4.94 13.71
CA PRO A 244 10.97 -4.17 12.79
C PRO A 244 10.33 -5.11 11.75
N ILE A 245 9.26 -4.64 11.07
CA ILE A 245 8.50 -5.45 10.09
C ILE A 245 9.38 -5.97 8.93
N SER A 246 10.50 -5.34 8.65
CA SER A 246 11.48 -5.76 7.63
C SER A 246 12.32 -6.98 8.05
N VAL A 247 12.38 -7.28 9.34
CA VAL A 247 13.09 -8.47 9.86
C VAL A 247 12.11 -9.64 9.90
N GLN A 248 12.52 -10.75 9.28
CA GLN A 248 11.68 -11.94 9.14
C GLN A 248 12.10 -12.98 10.20
N PRO A 249 11.13 -13.48 11.03
CA PRO A 249 11.41 -14.52 12.02
C PRO A 249 11.48 -15.91 11.40
N THR A 250 12.13 -16.81 12.12
CA THR A 250 12.06 -18.26 11.92
C THR A 250 11.37 -18.89 13.13
N ILE A 251 10.32 -19.67 12.91
CA ILE A 251 9.71 -20.53 13.93
C ILE A 251 10.49 -21.84 13.95
N GLU A 252 11.04 -22.17 15.11
CA GLU A 252 11.80 -23.41 15.31
C GLU A 252 10.99 -24.39 16.17
N VAL A 253 10.85 -25.63 15.69
CA VAL A 253 10.24 -26.73 16.42
C VAL A 253 11.35 -27.61 16.97
N ARG A 254 11.41 -27.70 18.31
CA ARG A 254 12.45 -28.40 19.06
C ARG A 254 12.07 -29.87 19.24
N SER A 255 12.72 -30.74 18.49
CA SER A 255 12.42 -32.17 18.49
C SER A 255 12.61 -32.85 19.85
N GLY A 256 13.64 -32.47 20.60
CA GLY A 256 13.91 -33.00 21.93
C GLY A 256 12.89 -32.66 23.02
N MET A 257 11.94 -31.82 22.75
CA MET A 257 10.85 -31.44 23.68
C MET A 257 9.49 -32.00 23.28
N LEU A 258 9.41 -32.74 22.15
CA LEU A 258 8.16 -33.32 21.67
C LEU A 258 7.92 -34.69 22.26
N SER A 259 6.70 -34.95 22.70
CA SER A 259 6.22 -36.31 22.97
C SER A 259 5.85 -37.01 21.66
N PRO A 260 5.87 -38.36 21.60
CA PRO A 260 5.42 -39.08 20.42
C PRO A 260 3.98 -38.77 20.01
N GLY A 261 3.74 -38.64 18.69
CA GLY A 261 2.44 -38.31 18.12
C GLY A 261 2.31 -36.85 17.71
N TRP A 262 1.07 -36.46 17.42
CA TRP A 262 0.75 -35.06 17.07
C TRP A 262 0.68 -34.17 18.30
N GLN A 263 1.29 -32.98 18.17
CA GLN A 263 1.21 -31.91 19.14
C GLN A 263 0.83 -30.61 18.44
N HIS A 264 0.14 -29.73 19.15
CA HIS A 264 -0.35 -28.46 18.64
C HIS A 264 0.06 -27.35 19.59
N GLY A 265 0.40 -26.21 19.03
CA GLY A 265 0.72 -24.98 19.72
C GLY A 265 0.49 -23.81 18.79
N ALA A 266 0.84 -22.62 19.25
CA ALA A 266 0.72 -21.41 18.45
C ALA A 266 1.85 -20.43 18.76
N VAL A 267 2.13 -19.57 17.76
CA VAL A 267 2.97 -18.39 17.92
C VAL A 267 2.12 -17.17 17.66
N THR A 268 2.08 -16.25 18.61
CA THR A 268 1.40 -14.96 18.45
C THR A 268 2.46 -13.87 18.22
N PHE A 269 2.37 -13.22 17.06
CA PHE A 269 3.09 -12.02 16.73
C PHE A 269 2.23 -10.80 17.10
N THR A 270 2.73 -9.95 17.98
CA THR A 270 2.10 -8.67 18.31
C THR A 270 2.97 -7.55 17.77
N ALA A 271 2.40 -6.70 16.92
CA ALA A 271 3.14 -5.59 16.32
C ALA A 271 2.50 -4.26 16.68
N SER A 272 3.34 -3.27 16.96
CA SER A 272 2.91 -1.92 17.34
C SER A 272 3.79 -0.86 16.71
N SER A 273 3.28 0.37 16.67
CA SER A 273 4.00 1.56 16.25
C SER A 273 3.90 2.68 17.29
N GLU A 274 4.79 3.65 17.23
CA GLU A 274 4.82 4.80 18.13
C GLU A 274 3.54 5.65 18.06
N ASP A 275 2.86 5.64 16.92
CA ASP A 275 1.63 6.39 16.69
C ASP A 275 0.35 5.66 17.17
N GLY A 276 0.52 4.56 17.93
CA GLY A 276 -0.56 3.83 18.59
C GLY A 276 -1.29 2.81 17.70
N LEU A 277 -0.72 2.41 16.54
CA LEU A 277 -1.20 1.21 15.85
C LEU A 277 -0.75 -0.02 16.64
N SER A 278 -1.69 -0.93 16.94
CA SER A 278 -1.41 -2.22 17.55
C SER A 278 -2.23 -3.29 16.85
N VAL A 279 -1.56 -4.33 16.37
CA VAL A 279 -2.15 -5.43 15.60
C VAL A 279 -1.47 -6.73 15.99
N ALA A 280 -2.19 -7.86 15.87
CA ALA A 280 -1.65 -9.17 16.17
C ALA A 280 -2.03 -10.19 15.11
N GLN A 281 -1.15 -11.18 14.93
CA GLN A 281 -1.35 -12.34 14.07
C GLN A 281 -0.91 -13.60 14.81
N THR A 282 -1.77 -14.61 14.86
CA THR A 282 -1.44 -15.91 15.44
C THR A 282 -1.26 -16.94 14.34
N ILE A 283 -0.19 -17.71 14.43
CA ILE A 283 0.14 -18.84 13.54
C ILE A 283 -0.03 -20.12 14.33
N ALA A 284 -0.88 -21.03 13.85
CA ALA A 284 -0.99 -22.37 14.40
C ALA A 284 0.26 -23.19 14.03
N VAL A 285 0.82 -23.90 15.01
CA VAL A 285 1.97 -24.79 14.82
C VAL A 285 1.56 -26.21 15.17
N SER A 286 1.70 -27.12 14.21
CA SER A 286 1.45 -28.56 14.39
C SER A 286 2.72 -29.34 14.16
N ALA A 287 3.09 -30.19 15.09
CA ALA A 287 4.27 -31.05 14.97
C ALA A 287 3.90 -32.53 15.22
N PHE A 288 4.41 -33.40 14.37
CA PHE A 288 4.35 -34.84 14.56
C PHE A 288 5.73 -35.37 14.90
N SER A 289 5.85 -36.09 16.01
CA SER A 289 7.06 -36.83 16.38
C SER A 289 6.80 -38.32 16.36
N GLY A 290 7.54 -39.07 15.54
CA GLY A 290 7.37 -40.50 15.42
C GLY A 290 8.47 -41.14 14.57
N PRO A 291 8.60 -42.50 14.61
CA PRO A 291 9.54 -43.18 13.75
C PRO A 291 9.17 -42.98 12.28
N ARG A 292 10.16 -42.74 11.44
CA ARG A 292 9.94 -42.65 10.00
C ARG A 292 9.48 -44.00 9.49
N VAL A 293 8.28 -44.09 8.93
CA VAL A 293 7.87 -45.30 8.21
C VAL A 293 8.61 -45.26 6.86
N VAL A 294 9.52 -46.21 6.68
CA VAL A 294 10.30 -46.40 5.44
C VAL A 294 9.45 -47.18 4.43
#